data_649b79aef7f2255ab6cb0d8ca62117e6
#
_entry.id   649b79aef7f2255ab6cb0d8ca62117e6
#
_cell.length_a   1.000
_cell.length_b   1.000
_cell.length_c   1.000
_cell.angle_alpha   90.00
_cell.angle_beta   90.00
_cell.angle_gamma   90.00
#
_symmetry.space_group_name_H-M   'P 1'
#
loop_
_entity.id
_entity.type
_entity.pdbx_description
1 polymer ?
#
loop_
_entity_poly.entity_id
_entity_poly.type
_entity_poly.pdbx_seq_one_letter_code
_entity_poly.pdbx_strand_id
1 'polypeptide(L)'
;MHHTHGSIEVVCGSMFSGKTDELIRRLIRATIAKQKVQVFKPAIDVRYAVEKVTSHAGANYDAIPVTNAANIFEKLDEDTTVAGIDEAQFFDPEIVDVAQELASRGIRVLVAGLDMDFRGEPFGPMPLILAQAERVDKLHAICMVCGDDASRTQRLVNGKPARYDDPVVIVGASELYEARCRKHHEVPK
;
A
#
# COMPACT_ATOMS: atom_id res chain seq x y z
N MET A 1 -7.66 -9.47 22.57
CA MET A 1 -7.52 -10.82 22.03
C MET A 1 -6.10 -10.92 21.47
N HIS A 2 -5.26 -11.78 22.06
CA HIS A 2 -4.00 -12.13 21.44
C HIS A 2 -4.35 -13.08 20.29
N HIS A 3 -4.11 -12.64 19.05
CA HIS A 3 -4.18 -13.54 17.92
C HIS A 3 -3.05 -14.56 18.07
N THR A 4 -3.39 -15.79 18.38
CA THR A 4 -2.43 -16.91 18.52
C THR A 4 -2.01 -17.46 17.14
N HIS A 5 -2.56 -16.92 16.08
CA HIS A 5 -2.27 -17.31 14.70
C HIS A 5 -1.90 -16.06 13.87
N GLY A 6 -0.94 -16.21 12.99
CA GLY A 6 -0.64 -15.18 12.00
C GLY A 6 -1.80 -14.98 11.03
N SER A 7 -1.86 -13.81 10.42
CA SER A 7 -2.90 -13.44 9.47
C SER A 7 -2.41 -12.34 8.53
N ILE A 8 -3.03 -12.24 7.37
CA ILE A 8 -2.81 -11.14 6.42
C ILE A 8 -4.05 -10.25 6.42
N GLU A 9 -3.84 -8.97 6.75
CA GLU A 9 -4.87 -7.94 6.69
C GLU A 9 -4.45 -6.90 5.65
N VAL A 10 -5.33 -6.59 4.70
CA VAL A 10 -5.05 -5.64 3.62
C VAL A 10 -5.93 -4.40 3.75
N VAL A 11 -5.29 -3.25 3.64
CA VAL A 11 -5.96 -1.96 3.47
C VAL A 11 -5.64 -1.46 2.06
N CYS A 12 -6.63 -1.43 1.18
CA CYS A 12 -6.46 -1.01 -0.20
C CYS A 12 -7.41 0.14 -0.57
N GLY A 13 -7.29 0.64 -1.77
CA GLY A 13 -8.10 1.72 -2.33
C GLY A 13 -7.28 2.69 -3.16
N SER A 14 -7.93 3.70 -3.74
CA SER A 14 -7.29 4.73 -4.56
C SER A 14 -6.33 5.62 -3.75
N MET A 15 -5.55 6.44 -4.42
CA MET A 15 -4.86 7.55 -3.75
C MET A 15 -5.89 8.43 -3.02
N PHE A 16 -5.47 9.04 -1.93
CA PHE A 16 -6.30 9.91 -1.06
C PHE A 16 -7.42 9.21 -0.31
N SER A 17 -7.46 7.88 -0.27
CA SER A 17 -8.49 7.11 0.44
C SER A 17 -8.18 6.89 1.93
N GLY A 18 -7.00 7.31 2.43
CA GLY A 18 -6.62 7.15 3.84
C GLY A 18 -5.98 5.81 4.19
N LYS A 19 -5.47 5.06 3.21
CA LYS A 19 -4.80 3.76 3.44
C LYS A 19 -3.65 3.85 4.44
N THR A 20 -2.76 4.81 4.23
CA THR A 20 -1.59 4.99 5.08
C THR A 20 -1.98 5.42 6.49
N ASP A 21 -3.00 6.27 6.65
CA ASP A 21 -3.54 6.63 7.96
C ASP A 21 -4.08 5.40 8.70
N GLU A 22 -4.83 4.53 8.02
CA GLU A 22 -5.37 3.31 8.62
C GLU A 22 -4.27 2.29 8.93
N LEU A 23 -3.26 2.14 8.07
CA LEU A 23 -2.08 1.33 8.37
C LEU A 23 -1.38 1.83 9.65
N ILE A 24 -1.05 3.12 9.71
CA ILE A 24 -0.39 3.73 10.88
C ILE A 24 -1.25 3.55 12.14
N ARG A 25 -2.55 3.74 12.05
CA ARG A 25 -3.47 3.52 13.17
C ARG A 25 -3.38 2.09 13.71
N ARG A 26 -3.33 1.08 12.85
CA ARG A 26 -3.18 -0.34 13.25
C ARG A 26 -1.81 -0.61 13.87
N LEU A 27 -0.75 -0.05 13.31
CA LEU A 27 0.63 -0.18 13.82
C LEU A 27 0.76 0.44 15.22
N ILE A 28 0.24 1.64 15.43
CA ILE A 28 0.21 2.31 16.74
C ILE A 28 -0.54 1.46 17.76
N ARG A 29 -1.71 0.92 17.41
CA ARG A 29 -2.48 0.04 18.31
C ARG A 29 -1.70 -1.22 18.70
N ALA A 30 -0.98 -1.82 17.75
CA ALA A 30 -0.10 -2.96 18.02
C ALA A 30 1.03 -2.59 19.00
N THR A 31 1.64 -1.42 18.80
CA THR A 31 2.69 -0.89 19.68
C THR A 31 2.16 -0.63 21.11
N ILE A 32 0.97 -0.03 21.25
CA ILE A 32 0.32 0.17 22.55
C ILE A 32 0.05 -1.17 23.24
N ALA A 33 -0.30 -2.20 22.47
CA ALA A 33 -0.46 -3.57 22.95
C ALA A 33 0.87 -4.29 23.25
N LYS A 34 2.00 -3.57 23.22
CA LYS A 34 3.35 -4.08 23.48
C LYS A 34 3.78 -5.19 22.51
N GLN A 35 3.24 -5.20 21.32
CA GLN A 35 3.68 -6.08 20.25
C GLN A 35 4.96 -5.52 19.61
N LYS A 36 5.87 -6.39 19.18
CA LYS A 36 7.04 -5.99 18.42
C LYS A 36 6.62 -5.76 16.96
N VAL A 37 6.76 -4.53 16.51
CA VAL A 37 6.31 -4.07 15.18
C VAL A 37 7.51 -3.70 14.33
N GLN A 38 7.58 -4.20 13.11
CA GLN A 38 8.46 -3.72 12.06
C GLN A 38 7.64 -3.35 10.81
N VAL A 39 8.07 -2.32 10.09
CA VAL A 39 7.40 -1.86 8.88
C VAL A 39 8.39 -1.83 7.73
N PHE A 40 7.97 -2.32 6.58
CA PHE A 40 8.78 -2.41 5.37
C PHE A 40 8.10 -1.66 4.23
N LYS A 41 8.89 -1.07 3.36
CA LYS A 41 8.41 -0.43 2.13
C LYS A 41 9.41 -0.64 0.99
N PRO A 42 8.97 -0.60 -0.28
CA PRO A 42 9.87 -0.74 -1.41
C PRO A 42 10.75 0.50 -1.54
N ALA A 43 12.05 0.30 -1.76
CA ALA A 43 12.99 1.34 -2.13
C ALA A 43 12.93 1.57 -3.64
N ILE A 44 12.00 2.42 -4.11
CA ILE A 44 11.80 2.70 -5.53
C ILE A 44 12.95 3.53 -6.10
N ASP A 45 13.51 4.44 -5.31
CA ASP A 45 14.73 5.19 -5.64
C ASP A 45 15.59 5.27 -4.37
N VAL A 46 16.77 4.66 -4.44
CA VAL A 46 17.72 4.60 -3.31
C VAL A 46 18.13 6.00 -2.83
N ARG A 47 18.08 7.01 -3.72
CA ARG A 47 18.42 8.41 -3.39
C ARG A 47 17.35 9.11 -2.55
N TYR A 48 16.13 8.57 -2.50
CA TYR A 48 14.98 9.12 -1.77
C TYR A 48 14.34 8.09 -0.83
N ALA A 49 15.09 7.09 -0.39
CA ALA A 49 14.64 6.09 0.58
C ALA A 49 14.33 6.77 1.92
N VAL A 50 13.13 7.33 2.03
CA VAL A 50 12.64 7.90 3.29
C VAL A 50 12.33 6.75 4.25
N GLU A 51 12.98 6.72 5.40
CA GLU A 51 12.82 5.71 6.45
C GLU A 51 11.52 5.88 7.25
N LYS A 52 10.44 6.31 6.58
CA LYS A 52 9.14 6.55 7.22
C LYS A 52 7.98 6.26 6.27
N VAL A 53 6.93 5.72 6.84
CA VAL A 53 5.59 5.74 6.23
C VAL A 53 4.94 7.05 6.67
N THR A 54 4.51 7.85 5.73
CA THR A 54 3.90 9.16 6.01
C THR A 54 2.55 9.27 5.32
N SER A 55 1.51 9.57 6.08
CA SER A 55 0.17 9.82 5.53
C SER A 55 0.05 11.24 4.97
N HIS A 56 -0.94 11.47 4.12
CA HIS A 56 -1.29 12.81 3.64
C HIS A 56 -1.69 13.78 4.78
N ALA A 57 -2.19 13.25 5.89
CA ALA A 57 -2.52 14.02 7.10
C ALA A 57 -1.29 14.32 7.99
N GLY A 58 -0.09 13.85 7.60
CA GLY A 58 1.16 14.12 8.32
C GLY A 58 1.50 13.11 9.43
N ALA A 59 0.68 12.10 9.68
CA ALA A 59 1.06 11.01 10.56
C ALA A 59 2.20 10.19 9.96
N ASN A 60 3.15 9.76 10.77
CA ASN A 60 4.29 8.97 10.30
C ASN A 60 4.61 7.82 11.24
N TYR A 61 5.27 6.80 10.70
CA TYR A 61 5.79 5.62 11.40
C TYR A 61 7.11 5.21 10.75
N ASP A 62 8.09 4.80 11.55
CA ASP A 62 9.38 4.38 11.02
C ASP A 62 9.22 3.14 10.14
N ALA A 63 9.89 3.12 9.00
CA ALA A 63 9.83 2.04 8.03
C ALA A 63 11.20 1.70 7.47
N ILE A 64 11.41 0.44 7.20
CA ILE A 64 12.66 -0.11 6.67
C ILE A 64 12.53 -0.21 5.16
N PRO A 65 13.31 0.54 4.37
CA PRO A 65 13.32 0.38 2.93
C PRO A 65 14.01 -0.94 2.54
N VAL A 66 13.41 -1.65 1.58
CA VAL A 66 13.94 -2.90 1.04
C VAL A 66 13.92 -2.86 -0.49
N THR A 67 14.92 -3.45 -1.14
CA THR A 67 15.06 -3.42 -2.60
C THR A 67 14.18 -4.46 -3.29
N ASN A 68 13.86 -5.56 -2.60
CA ASN A 68 12.94 -6.60 -3.06
C ASN A 68 12.24 -7.25 -1.86
N ALA A 69 11.25 -8.10 -2.12
CA ALA A 69 10.46 -8.74 -1.09
C ALA A 69 11.28 -9.67 -0.19
N ALA A 70 12.22 -10.43 -0.75
CA ALA A 70 13.06 -11.37 0.01
C ALA A 70 13.92 -10.67 1.09
N ASN A 71 14.34 -9.43 0.86
CA ASN A 71 15.11 -8.65 1.83
C ASN A 71 14.34 -8.36 3.13
N ILE A 72 13.02 -8.55 3.15
CA ILE A 72 12.24 -8.46 4.38
C ILE A 72 12.76 -9.47 5.41
N PHE A 73 13.03 -10.71 4.99
CA PHE A 73 13.54 -11.75 5.90
C PHE A 73 14.93 -11.44 6.44
N GLU A 74 15.79 -10.78 5.67
CA GLU A 74 17.14 -10.39 6.09
C GLU A 74 17.12 -9.33 7.21
N LYS A 75 16.05 -8.51 7.24
CA LYS A 75 15.89 -7.39 8.17
C LYS A 75 14.86 -7.65 9.26
N LEU A 76 14.21 -8.81 9.23
CA LEU A 76 13.20 -9.19 10.20
C LEU A 76 13.86 -9.62 11.51
N ASP A 77 13.49 -8.96 12.61
CA ASP A 77 13.92 -9.37 13.95
C ASP A 77 13.18 -10.65 14.36
N GLU A 78 13.85 -11.53 15.10
CA GLU A 78 13.30 -12.83 15.53
C GLU A 78 12.06 -12.70 16.42
N ASP A 79 11.95 -11.61 17.18
CA ASP A 79 10.84 -11.35 18.10
C ASP A 79 9.69 -10.54 17.46
N THR A 80 9.76 -10.25 16.15
CA THR A 80 8.70 -9.52 15.44
C THR A 80 7.39 -10.29 15.44
N THR A 81 6.33 -9.65 15.89
CA THR A 81 4.97 -10.23 15.95
C THR A 81 3.99 -9.55 15.01
N VAL A 82 4.32 -8.33 14.56
CA VAL A 82 3.53 -7.58 13.58
C VAL A 82 4.46 -7.01 12.51
N ALA A 83 4.18 -7.33 11.26
CA ALA A 83 4.88 -6.81 10.09
C ALA A 83 3.96 -5.90 9.28
N GLY A 84 4.31 -4.63 9.13
CA GLY A 84 3.65 -3.71 8.21
C GLY A 84 4.34 -3.72 6.85
N ILE A 85 3.59 -3.69 5.77
CA ILE A 85 4.09 -3.58 4.40
C ILE A 85 3.32 -2.46 3.72
N ASP A 86 3.99 -1.34 3.44
CA ASP A 86 3.39 -0.20 2.75
C ASP A 86 3.77 -0.18 1.27
N GLU A 87 2.95 0.48 0.45
CA GLU A 87 3.15 0.59 -1.01
C GLU A 87 3.34 -0.78 -1.70
N ALA A 88 2.56 -1.77 -1.27
CA ALA A 88 2.74 -3.17 -1.67
C ALA A 88 2.63 -3.39 -3.20
N GLN A 89 1.93 -2.52 -3.93
CA GLN A 89 1.81 -2.57 -5.39
C GLN A 89 3.15 -2.42 -6.13
N PHE A 90 4.16 -1.85 -5.47
CA PHE A 90 5.48 -1.63 -6.07
C PHE A 90 6.50 -2.72 -5.77
N PHE A 91 6.14 -3.72 -4.98
CA PHE A 91 6.99 -4.88 -4.77
C PHE A 91 6.99 -5.81 -5.99
N ASP A 92 8.03 -6.61 -6.09
CA ASP A 92 8.08 -7.77 -6.99
C ASP A 92 7.04 -8.83 -6.58
N PRO A 93 6.66 -9.76 -7.48
CA PRO A 93 5.63 -10.77 -7.20
C PRO A 93 5.91 -11.66 -5.99
N GLU A 94 7.18 -11.81 -5.59
CA GLU A 94 7.58 -12.63 -4.43
C GLU A 94 6.99 -12.14 -3.11
N ILE A 95 6.54 -10.88 -3.03
CA ILE A 95 5.90 -10.33 -1.84
C ILE A 95 4.67 -11.13 -1.39
N VAL A 96 4.00 -11.81 -2.33
CA VAL A 96 2.84 -12.68 -2.04
C VAL A 96 3.28 -13.85 -1.17
N ASP A 97 4.35 -14.54 -1.57
CA ASP A 97 4.90 -15.68 -0.83
C ASP A 97 5.53 -15.24 0.48
N VAL A 98 6.19 -14.08 0.51
CA VAL A 98 6.74 -13.48 1.72
C VAL A 98 5.64 -13.18 2.75
N ALA A 99 4.52 -12.60 2.33
CA ALA A 99 3.39 -12.33 3.23
C ALA A 99 2.79 -13.63 3.80
N GLN A 100 2.65 -14.67 2.98
CA GLN A 100 2.18 -15.98 3.40
C GLN A 100 3.14 -16.63 4.40
N GLU A 101 4.43 -16.61 4.13
CA GLU A 101 5.44 -17.18 5.02
C GLU A 101 5.48 -16.45 6.38
N LEU A 102 5.42 -15.11 6.38
CA LEU A 102 5.32 -14.33 7.62
C LEU A 102 4.09 -14.74 8.44
N ALA A 103 2.93 -14.84 7.80
CA ALA A 103 1.70 -15.27 8.47
C ALA A 103 1.81 -16.71 8.99
N SER A 104 2.42 -17.62 8.22
CA SER A 104 2.66 -19.02 8.64
C SER A 104 3.56 -19.12 9.88
N ARG A 105 4.47 -18.16 10.07
CA ARG A 105 5.29 -18.03 11.27
C ARG A 105 4.56 -17.42 12.47
N GLY A 106 3.28 -17.13 12.35
CA GLY A 106 2.47 -16.54 13.42
C GLY A 106 2.52 -15.02 13.48
N ILE A 107 3.11 -14.35 12.48
CA ILE A 107 3.20 -12.90 12.41
C ILE A 107 1.89 -12.34 11.84
N ARG A 108 1.36 -11.29 12.46
CA ARG A 108 0.27 -10.51 11.91
C ARG A 108 0.81 -9.57 10.82
N VAL A 109 0.44 -9.79 9.57
CA VAL A 109 0.91 -9.02 8.42
C VAL A 109 -0.14 -7.97 8.04
N LEU A 110 0.24 -6.69 8.09
CA LEU A 110 -0.59 -5.55 7.74
C LEU A 110 -0.10 -4.98 6.41
N VAL A 111 -0.87 -5.13 5.35
CA VAL A 111 -0.49 -4.69 4.01
C VAL A 111 -1.31 -3.47 3.60
N ALA A 112 -0.66 -2.43 3.09
CA ALA A 112 -1.32 -1.29 2.47
C ALA A 112 -0.82 -1.10 1.04
N GLY A 113 -1.73 -0.78 0.11
CA GLY A 113 -1.37 -0.53 -1.27
C GLY A 113 -2.54 -0.14 -2.17
N LEU A 114 -2.20 0.37 -3.34
CA LEU A 114 -3.17 0.64 -4.41
C LEU A 114 -3.63 -0.69 -5.02
N ASP A 115 -4.92 -0.93 -5.04
CA ASP A 115 -5.50 -2.12 -5.68
C ASP A 115 -5.56 -2.01 -7.21
N MET A 116 -5.63 -0.78 -7.73
CA MET A 116 -5.62 -0.47 -9.15
C MET A 116 -4.61 0.62 -9.50
N ASP A 117 -4.04 0.53 -10.69
CA ASP A 117 -3.20 1.58 -11.27
C ASP A 117 -4.05 2.76 -11.81
N PHE A 118 -3.40 3.78 -12.38
CA PHE A 118 -4.10 4.95 -12.94
C PHE A 118 -5.04 4.61 -14.10
N ARG A 119 -4.86 3.45 -14.76
CA ARG A 119 -5.75 2.96 -15.84
C ARG A 119 -7.01 2.29 -15.31
N GLY A 120 -7.09 2.07 -13.98
CA GLY A 120 -8.15 1.31 -13.36
C GLY A 120 -7.99 -0.20 -13.50
N GLU A 121 -6.77 -0.66 -13.78
CA GLU A 121 -6.42 -2.07 -13.88
C GLU A 121 -5.77 -2.58 -12.59
N PRO A 122 -5.85 -3.89 -12.30
CA PRO A 122 -5.20 -4.48 -11.13
C PRO A 122 -3.71 -4.13 -11.06
N PHE A 123 -3.22 -3.74 -9.89
CA PHE A 123 -1.88 -3.23 -9.73
C PHE A 123 -0.91 -4.25 -9.10
N GLY A 124 0.10 -4.67 -9.90
CA GLY A 124 1.20 -5.53 -9.43
C GLY A 124 0.74 -6.77 -8.68
N PRO A 125 1.32 -7.09 -7.52
CA PRO A 125 0.99 -8.27 -6.73
C PRO A 125 -0.31 -8.14 -5.94
N MET A 126 -0.92 -6.95 -5.87
CA MET A 126 -2.09 -6.68 -5.01
C MET A 126 -3.26 -7.65 -5.21
N PRO A 127 -3.66 -8.05 -6.44
CA PRO A 127 -4.76 -8.99 -6.62
C PRO A 127 -4.57 -10.32 -5.91
N LEU A 128 -3.35 -10.85 -5.91
CA LEU A 128 -3.03 -12.11 -5.24
C LEU A 128 -3.00 -11.96 -3.72
N ILE A 129 -2.44 -10.86 -3.22
CA ILE A 129 -2.46 -10.56 -1.78
C ILE A 129 -3.89 -10.40 -1.28
N LEU A 130 -4.74 -9.66 -2.02
CA LEU A 130 -6.15 -9.47 -1.69
C LEU A 130 -6.92 -10.78 -1.63
N ALA A 131 -6.65 -11.70 -2.57
CA ALA A 131 -7.30 -13.01 -2.62
C ALA A 131 -6.93 -13.93 -1.44
N GLN A 132 -5.73 -13.77 -0.89
CA GLN A 132 -5.20 -14.64 0.16
C GLN A 132 -5.34 -14.06 1.58
N ALA A 133 -5.75 -12.80 1.70
CA ALA A 133 -5.90 -12.11 2.97
C ALA A 133 -7.13 -12.62 3.74
N GLU A 134 -6.99 -12.80 5.06
CA GLU A 134 -8.12 -13.09 5.96
C GLU A 134 -9.02 -11.87 6.16
N ARG A 135 -8.46 -10.67 5.96
CA ARG A 135 -9.23 -9.43 6.07
C ARG A 135 -8.83 -8.44 4.99
N VAL A 136 -9.83 -7.87 4.32
CA VAL A 136 -9.65 -6.81 3.32
C VAL A 136 -10.57 -5.64 3.65
N ASP A 137 -9.96 -4.46 3.84
CA ASP A 137 -10.68 -3.19 3.99
C ASP A 137 -10.37 -2.33 2.76
N LYS A 138 -11.33 -2.20 1.85
CA LYS A 138 -11.23 -1.37 0.66
C LYS A 138 -11.80 0.01 0.96
N LEU A 139 -10.92 1.00 1.04
CA LEU A 139 -11.26 2.38 1.34
C LEU A 139 -11.61 3.16 0.06
N HIS A 140 -12.46 4.14 0.22
CA HIS A 140 -12.82 5.09 -0.83
C HIS A 140 -12.34 6.49 -0.48
N ALA A 141 -11.93 7.23 -1.49
CA ALA A 141 -11.73 8.68 -1.40
C ALA A 141 -13.00 9.41 -1.83
N ILE A 142 -12.93 10.72 -1.97
CA ILE A 142 -14.01 11.55 -2.50
C ILE A 142 -13.67 11.96 -3.92
N CYS A 143 -14.60 11.76 -4.84
CA CYS A 143 -14.44 12.14 -6.23
C CYS A 143 -14.32 13.67 -6.37
N MET A 144 -13.21 14.13 -6.92
CA MET A 144 -12.94 15.56 -7.09
C MET A 144 -13.89 16.25 -8.07
N VAL A 145 -14.68 15.50 -8.84
CA VAL A 145 -15.64 16.06 -9.82
C VAL A 145 -17.05 16.16 -9.27
N CYS A 146 -17.55 15.13 -8.57
CA CYS A 146 -18.95 15.08 -8.14
C CYS A 146 -19.18 14.91 -6.65
N GLY A 147 -18.15 14.69 -5.85
CA GLY A 147 -18.27 14.50 -4.40
C GLY A 147 -18.73 13.10 -3.95
N ASP A 148 -18.99 12.17 -4.87
CA ASP A 148 -19.33 10.78 -4.56
C ASP A 148 -18.08 9.97 -4.14
N ASP A 149 -18.29 8.75 -3.65
CA ASP A 149 -17.22 7.79 -3.36
C ASP A 149 -16.35 7.55 -4.59
N ALA A 150 -15.04 7.67 -4.41
CA ALA A 150 -14.03 7.48 -5.44
C ALA A 150 -13.20 6.23 -5.16
N SER A 151 -13.19 5.31 -6.11
CA SER A 151 -12.40 4.08 -6.08
C SER A 151 -11.22 4.08 -7.05
N ARG A 152 -11.03 5.15 -7.83
CA ARG A 152 -10.02 5.23 -8.89
C ARG A 152 -9.07 6.38 -8.67
N THR A 153 -7.83 6.17 -9.10
CA THR A 153 -6.79 7.20 -9.14
C THR A 153 -6.72 7.75 -10.56
N GLN A 154 -7.10 9.00 -10.73
CA GLN A 154 -6.92 9.76 -11.98
C GLN A 154 -5.53 10.35 -12.00
N ARG A 155 -4.78 10.08 -13.06
CA ARG A 155 -3.50 10.73 -13.31
C ARG A 155 -3.67 11.83 -14.34
N LEU A 156 -3.07 12.99 -14.07
CA LEU A 156 -3.08 14.16 -14.92
C LEU A 156 -1.66 14.52 -15.33
N VAL A 157 -1.45 14.70 -16.61
CA VAL A 157 -0.22 15.21 -17.22
C VAL A 157 -0.53 16.55 -17.85
N ASN A 158 0.07 17.62 -17.35
CA ASN A 158 -0.22 19.00 -17.77
C ASN A 158 -1.73 19.33 -17.73
N GLY A 159 -2.43 18.87 -16.69
CA GLY A 159 -3.86 19.10 -16.48
C GLY A 159 -4.81 18.27 -17.36
N LYS A 160 -4.28 17.35 -18.16
CA LYS A 160 -5.08 16.44 -19.00
C LYS A 160 -4.97 15.00 -18.51
N PRO A 161 -6.00 14.15 -18.69
CA PRO A 161 -5.93 12.74 -18.38
C PRO A 161 -4.72 12.07 -19.06
N ALA A 162 -3.95 11.30 -18.30
CA ALA A 162 -2.85 10.49 -18.82
C ALA A 162 -3.39 9.45 -19.80
N ARG A 163 -2.63 9.15 -20.84
CA ARG A 163 -3.01 8.15 -21.85
C ARG A 163 -2.79 6.74 -21.31
N TYR A 164 -3.55 5.80 -21.84
CA TYR A 164 -3.44 4.39 -21.48
C TYR A 164 -2.00 3.84 -21.64
N ASP A 165 -1.29 4.27 -22.69
CA ASP A 165 0.06 3.82 -23.00
C ASP A 165 1.17 4.51 -22.17
N ASP A 166 0.81 5.50 -21.34
CA ASP A 166 1.79 6.15 -20.47
C ASP A 166 2.31 5.15 -19.41
N PRO A 167 3.60 5.24 -19.02
CA PRO A 167 4.18 4.35 -18.02
C PRO A 167 3.37 4.33 -16.72
N VAL A 168 3.17 3.14 -16.14
CA VAL A 168 2.40 3.00 -14.89
C VAL A 168 3.13 3.62 -13.71
N VAL A 169 4.46 3.44 -13.66
CA VAL A 169 5.32 3.98 -12.61
C VAL A 169 6.22 5.04 -13.21
N ILE A 170 6.19 6.25 -12.65
CA ILE A 170 7.10 7.34 -13.02
C ILE A 170 7.76 7.86 -11.75
N VAL A 171 9.09 7.95 -11.79
CA VAL A 171 9.90 8.48 -10.70
C VAL A 171 10.29 9.93 -11.04
N GLY A 172 9.90 10.88 -10.20
CA GLY A 172 10.40 12.26 -10.26
C GLY A 172 9.70 13.20 -11.24
N ALA A 173 8.52 12.87 -11.75
CA ALA A 173 7.74 13.74 -12.60
C ALA A 173 6.78 14.64 -11.82
N SER A 174 6.52 15.85 -12.35
CA SER A 174 5.52 16.80 -11.84
C SER A 174 4.10 16.40 -12.25
N GLU A 175 3.67 15.23 -11.80
CA GLU A 175 2.36 14.71 -12.09
C GLU A 175 1.39 15.03 -10.97
N LEU A 176 0.15 15.26 -11.36
CA LEU A 176 -0.96 15.43 -10.43
C LEU A 176 -1.83 14.18 -10.45
N TYR A 177 -2.29 13.80 -9.28
CA TYR A 177 -3.25 12.73 -9.10
C TYR A 177 -4.50 13.26 -8.42
N GLU A 178 -5.63 12.70 -8.80
CA GLU A 178 -6.93 12.99 -8.19
C GLU A 178 -7.67 11.69 -7.92
N ALA A 179 -8.52 11.71 -6.89
CA ALA A 179 -9.46 10.63 -6.68
C ALA A 179 -10.69 10.85 -7.54
N ARG A 180 -11.14 9.82 -8.26
CA ARG A 180 -12.34 9.86 -9.10
C ARG A 180 -13.22 8.62 -8.96
N CYS A 181 -14.52 8.81 -9.09
CA CYS A 181 -15.46 7.70 -9.20
C CYS A 181 -15.38 7.07 -10.60
N ARG A 182 -16.01 5.92 -10.79
CA ARG A 182 -16.01 5.20 -12.08
C ARG A 182 -16.49 6.05 -13.24
N LYS A 183 -17.49 6.92 -13.02
CA LYS A 183 -18.09 7.77 -14.05
C LYS A 183 -17.14 8.87 -14.55
N HIS A 184 -16.29 9.39 -13.66
CA HIS A 184 -15.43 10.55 -13.95
C HIS A 184 -13.96 10.19 -14.16
N HIS A 185 -13.64 8.90 -14.11
CA HIS A 185 -12.31 8.41 -14.42
C HIS A 185 -12.10 8.27 -15.92
N GLU A 186 -11.09 8.94 -16.44
CA GLU A 186 -10.80 9.04 -17.87
C GLU A 186 -9.40 8.54 -18.18
N VAL A 187 -9.29 7.63 -19.16
CA VAL A 187 -8.02 7.08 -19.65
C VAL A 187 -8.09 7.01 -21.19
N PRO A 188 -7.68 8.07 -21.90
CA PRO A 188 -7.65 8.09 -23.36
C PRO A 188 -6.74 6.99 -23.93
N LYS A 189 -7.19 6.32 -24.97
CA LYS A 189 -6.43 5.33 -25.75
C LYS A 189 -5.69 6.00 -26.91
#